data_d846330bb9cec5ec72acb92818292089
#
_entry.id   d846330bb9cec5ec72acb92818292089
#
_cell.length_a   1.000
_cell.length_b   1.000
_cell.length_c   1.000
_cell.angle_alpha   90.00
_cell.angle_beta   90.00
_cell.angle_gamma   90.00
#
_symmetry.space_group_name_H-M   'P 1'
#
loop_
_entity.id
_entity.type
_entity.pdbx_description
1 polymer ?
#
loop_
_entity_poly.entity_id
_entity_poly.type
_entity_poly.pdbx_seq_one_letter_code
_entity_poly.pdbx_strand_id
1 'polypeptide(L)'
;MMQSSRFSVVTGIVVAVGSLLVTPWTSPALGGEPGPGDLLRFLPNDGNSVYPATGLLRQWPPEGPPMLWRADVGWGKSAVVEAHGLAFTTAETDEKQWAVCLDPATGATRWKHLLLPQPSRHFQWGPTTSPVIDEDRVIFIPYAIYQKDVWEMRCPIVCLKTDGTELWRADDAFWATEASTPLIVGDTLYVGADNPQRVVLVALDKRTGALRWSTVVPSDARSELGAPASLTYQVVDGVPQVIVATYGTRELLGVHAQTGEIMWRCPYQAEIRIGLISTPVAVGSRLFVSGGEGKERNFSACLQMKAENGKIACRERYRSTEWQTNMYNTVAVYRDAVFGFGGGAKAGFLHCTNFDDGRLLWKAENPEWTKDQNLVIADGLIFALTKNGDLVMAEASRERYRELGRVLVPIELGRPQQPTLANGRLYLRGEQSVVCYRVAP
;
A
#
# COMPACT_ATOMS: atom_id res chain seq x y z
N MET A 1 -50.42 65.94 42.43
CA MET A 1 -51.75 65.67 41.91
C MET A 1 -51.62 65.31 40.47
N MET A 2 -52.15 64.23 40.05
CA MET A 2 -52.17 63.56 38.73
C MET A 2 -50.83 63.24 38.08
N GLN A 3 -50.43 61.99 38.28
CA GLN A 3 -49.39 61.25 37.51
C GLN A 3 -49.94 60.82 36.14
N SER A 4 -49.21 61.12 35.09
CA SER A 4 -49.49 60.62 33.79
C SER A 4 -48.48 59.47 33.47
N SER A 5 -48.96 58.25 33.41
CA SER A 5 -48.22 57.09 33.03
C SER A 5 -48.02 57.07 31.52
N ARG A 6 -46.76 56.93 31.05
CA ARG A 6 -46.43 56.66 29.67
C ARG A 6 -46.20 55.14 29.51
N PHE A 7 -46.97 54.50 28.62
CA PHE A 7 -46.75 53.16 28.19
C PHE A 7 -45.68 53.17 27.10
N SER A 8 -44.60 52.43 27.33
CA SER A 8 -43.61 52.10 26.31
C SER A 8 -43.96 50.74 25.72
N VAL A 9 -44.20 50.67 24.42
CA VAL A 9 -44.36 49.45 23.66
C VAL A 9 -42.98 48.92 23.35
N VAL A 10 -42.60 47.74 23.88
CA VAL A 10 -41.39 47.00 23.51
C VAL A 10 -41.74 46.00 22.40
N THR A 11 -41.28 46.29 21.20
CA THR A 11 -41.41 45.38 20.08
C THR A 11 -40.38 44.26 20.22
N GLY A 12 -40.82 43.05 20.59
CA GLY A 12 -39.97 41.87 20.67
C GLY A 12 -39.67 41.32 19.29
N ILE A 13 -38.38 41.28 18.93
CA ILE A 13 -37.89 40.56 17.76
C ILE A 13 -37.78 39.09 18.17
N VAL A 14 -38.61 38.23 17.59
CA VAL A 14 -38.49 36.77 17.69
C VAL A 14 -37.44 36.30 16.68
N VAL A 15 -36.25 35.99 17.16
CA VAL A 15 -35.22 35.27 16.36
C VAL A 15 -35.61 33.80 16.37
N ALA A 16 -36.07 33.28 15.24
CA ALA A 16 -36.28 31.85 15.03
C ALA A 16 -34.93 31.18 14.91
N VAL A 17 -34.49 30.51 15.97
CA VAL A 17 -33.33 29.60 15.91
C VAL A 17 -33.79 28.31 15.18
N GLY A 18 -33.46 28.24 13.92
CA GLY A 18 -33.66 27.01 13.14
C GLY A 18 -32.74 25.89 13.68
N SER A 19 -33.31 24.94 14.40
CA SER A 19 -32.64 23.70 14.78
C SER A 19 -32.37 22.91 13.50
N LEU A 20 -31.12 22.92 13.04
CA LEU A 20 -30.63 21.95 12.06
C LEU A 20 -30.73 20.58 12.73
N LEU A 21 -31.74 19.81 12.34
CA LEU A 21 -31.83 18.39 12.63
C LEU A 21 -30.62 17.68 11.95
N VAL A 22 -29.56 17.47 12.71
CA VAL A 22 -28.49 16.54 12.35
C VAL A 22 -29.14 15.15 12.42
N THR A 23 -29.57 14.63 11.28
CA THR A 23 -29.98 13.23 11.20
C THR A 23 -28.77 12.37 11.58
N PRO A 24 -28.88 11.47 12.57
CA PRO A 24 -27.79 10.56 12.87
C PRO A 24 -27.55 9.71 11.62
N TRP A 25 -26.31 9.77 11.11
CA TRP A 25 -25.89 8.89 10.01
C TRP A 25 -25.92 7.45 10.50
N THR A 26 -26.87 6.65 10.00
CA THR A 26 -26.85 5.22 10.19
C THR A 26 -25.86 4.66 9.20
N SER A 27 -24.73 4.13 9.70
CA SER A 27 -23.80 3.33 8.89
C SER A 27 -24.60 2.31 8.10
N PRO A 28 -24.45 2.21 6.77
CA PRO A 28 -25.02 1.08 6.06
C PRO A 28 -24.47 -0.19 6.69
N ALA A 29 -25.30 -1.22 6.81
CA ALA A 29 -24.87 -2.54 7.28
C ALA A 29 -23.86 -3.08 6.26
N LEU A 30 -22.56 -2.91 6.56
CA LEU A 30 -21.45 -3.32 5.72
C LEU A 30 -21.16 -4.78 6.01
N GLY A 31 -21.62 -5.67 5.16
CA GLY A 31 -21.47 -7.12 5.25
C GLY A 31 -21.71 -7.79 3.91
N GLY A 32 -21.53 -7.03 2.80
CA GLY A 32 -21.60 -7.55 1.44
C GLY A 32 -20.21 -7.92 0.90
N GLU A 33 -20.18 -8.80 -0.11
CA GLU A 33 -18.98 -9.03 -0.92
C GLU A 33 -18.44 -7.69 -1.45
N PRO A 34 -17.09 -7.53 -1.52
CA PRO A 34 -16.51 -6.31 -2.08
C PRO A 34 -17.02 -6.05 -3.49
N GLY A 35 -17.30 -4.79 -3.79
CA GLY A 35 -17.68 -4.35 -5.12
C GLY A 35 -16.56 -4.57 -6.14
N PRO A 36 -16.89 -4.70 -7.43
CA PRO A 36 -15.89 -4.97 -8.47
C PRO A 36 -14.84 -3.84 -8.63
N GLY A 37 -15.09 -2.68 -8.06
CA GLY A 37 -14.17 -1.55 -8.07
C GLY A 37 -13.48 -1.28 -6.74
N ASP A 38 -13.77 -2.05 -5.69
CA ASP A 38 -13.19 -1.86 -4.36
C ASP A 38 -11.70 -2.22 -4.34
N LEU A 39 -10.93 -1.48 -3.57
CA LEU A 39 -9.51 -1.72 -3.32
C LEU A 39 -9.31 -2.06 -1.85
N LEU A 40 -9.25 -3.34 -1.53
CA LEU A 40 -9.14 -3.83 -0.15
C LEU A 40 -7.73 -3.69 0.42
N ARG A 41 -6.72 -3.63 -0.43
CA ARG A 41 -5.29 -3.56 -0.11
C ARG A 41 -4.58 -2.77 -1.20
N PHE A 42 -3.55 -1.98 -0.87
CA PHE A 42 -2.86 -1.13 -1.86
C PHE A 42 -2.20 -1.91 -3.01
N LEU A 43 -1.83 -3.17 -2.79
CA LEU A 43 -1.49 -4.14 -3.82
C LEU A 43 -2.44 -5.34 -3.70
N PRO A 44 -2.95 -5.89 -4.79
CA PRO A 44 -3.63 -7.19 -4.78
C PRO A 44 -2.80 -8.28 -4.10
N ASN A 45 -3.43 -9.39 -3.72
CA ASN A 45 -2.77 -10.44 -2.94
C ASN A 45 -1.59 -11.11 -3.68
N ASP A 46 -1.57 -11.04 -5.00
CA ASP A 46 -0.46 -11.49 -5.84
C ASP A 46 0.74 -10.53 -5.86
N GLY A 47 0.65 -9.40 -5.17
CA GLY A 47 1.68 -8.37 -5.12
C GLY A 47 1.79 -7.50 -6.38
N ASN A 48 0.89 -7.65 -7.34
CA ASN A 48 0.97 -6.98 -8.64
C ASN A 48 0.38 -5.57 -8.60
N SER A 49 1.07 -4.60 -9.19
CA SER A 49 0.57 -3.23 -9.34
C SER A 49 -0.46 -3.09 -10.49
N VAL A 50 -1.29 -4.11 -10.70
CA VAL A 50 -2.36 -4.12 -11.72
C VAL A 50 -3.71 -4.20 -11.02
N TYR A 51 -4.56 -3.19 -11.23
CA TYR A 51 -5.88 -3.11 -10.61
C TYR A 51 -6.99 -3.53 -11.56
N PRO A 52 -8.05 -4.19 -11.08
CA PRO A 52 -9.12 -4.74 -11.91
C PRO A 52 -10.14 -3.71 -12.40
N ALA A 53 -9.83 -2.41 -12.34
CA ALA A 53 -10.71 -1.36 -12.83
C ALA A 53 -10.84 -1.37 -14.36
N THR A 54 -12.00 -0.99 -14.85
CA THR A 54 -12.34 -0.90 -16.28
C THR A 54 -13.13 0.37 -16.58
N GLY A 55 -13.23 0.75 -17.85
CA GLY A 55 -14.01 1.91 -18.29
C GLY A 55 -13.35 3.25 -17.92
N LEU A 56 -12.03 3.28 -17.81
CA LEU A 56 -11.31 4.49 -17.45
C LEU A 56 -11.22 5.49 -18.61
N LEU A 57 -11.13 6.77 -18.27
CA LEU A 57 -10.96 7.87 -19.24
C LEU A 57 -9.63 7.70 -19.99
N ARG A 58 -9.70 7.65 -21.33
CA ARG A 58 -8.55 7.53 -22.24
C ARG A 58 -7.95 8.86 -22.64
N GLN A 59 -8.65 9.94 -22.36
CA GLN A 59 -8.23 11.31 -22.67
C GLN A 59 -8.60 12.20 -21.50
N TRP A 60 -7.71 13.11 -21.19
CA TRP A 60 -7.94 14.15 -20.21
C TRP A 60 -8.02 15.51 -20.88
N PRO A 61 -8.81 16.45 -20.38
CA PRO A 61 -8.69 17.84 -20.76
C PRO A 61 -7.29 18.40 -20.40
N PRO A 62 -6.89 19.54 -20.93
CA PRO A 62 -5.56 20.13 -20.66
C PRO A 62 -5.26 20.35 -19.18
N GLU A 63 -6.29 20.59 -18.36
CA GLU A 63 -6.23 20.73 -16.90
C GLU A 63 -6.13 19.40 -16.15
N GLY A 64 -6.13 18.27 -16.86
CA GLY A 64 -6.08 16.92 -16.27
C GLY A 64 -7.45 16.32 -15.96
N PRO A 65 -7.50 15.16 -15.29
CA PRO A 65 -8.76 14.56 -14.86
C PRO A 65 -9.42 15.43 -13.80
N PRO A 66 -10.76 15.42 -13.69
CA PRO A 66 -11.46 16.22 -12.66
C PRO A 66 -10.98 15.88 -11.24
N MET A 67 -10.40 16.86 -10.56
CA MET A 67 -10.08 16.73 -9.15
C MET A 67 -11.37 16.79 -8.33
N LEU A 68 -11.67 15.73 -7.58
CA LEU A 68 -12.85 15.67 -6.72
C LEU A 68 -12.63 16.45 -5.44
N TRP A 69 -11.47 16.25 -4.81
CA TRP A 69 -11.10 16.91 -3.57
C TRP A 69 -9.60 16.79 -3.27
N ARG A 70 -9.14 17.64 -2.36
CA ARG A 70 -7.88 17.55 -1.63
C ARG A 70 -8.17 17.64 -0.14
N ALA A 71 -7.59 16.76 0.65
CA ALA A 71 -7.77 16.74 2.11
C ALA A 71 -6.41 16.67 2.81
N ASP A 72 -6.22 17.52 3.81
CA ASP A 72 -5.05 17.47 4.70
C ASP A 72 -5.35 16.48 5.83
N VAL A 73 -4.62 15.37 5.84
CA VAL A 73 -4.86 14.24 6.76
C VAL A 73 -3.78 14.14 7.85
N GLY A 74 -2.62 14.77 7.65
CA GLY A 74 -1.43 14.67 8.48
C GLY A 74 -0.31 13.85 7.83
N TRP A 75 0.85 13.83 8.45
CA TRP A 75 2.04 13.13 7.95
C TRP A 75 1.80 11.64 7.77
N GLY A 76 2.30 11.08 6.68
CA GLY A 76 2.23 9.63 6.44
C GLY A 76 2.46 9.26 4.99
N LYS A 77 2.77 7.98 4.79
CA LYS A 77 3.06 7.41 3.47
C LYS A 77 2.20 6.19 3.15
N SER A 78 1.24 5.89 4.00
CA SER A 78 0.32 4.80 3.72
C SER A 78 -0.58 5.15 2.54
N ALA A 79 -0.81 4.18 1.67
CA ALA A 79 -1.76 4.31 0.58
C ALA A 79 -3.19 4.50 1.10
N VAL A 80 -4.06 5.02 0.25
CA VAL A 80 -5.50 5.03 0.50
C VAL A 80 -6.11 3.76 -0.08
N VAL A 81 -6.89 3.03 0.74
CA VAL A 81 -7.72 1.90 0.29
C VAL A 81 -9.18 2.28 0.41
N GLU A 82 -10.01 1.80 -0.51
CA GLU A 82 -11.43 2.15 -0.56
C GLU A 82 -12.29 0.92 -0.79
N ALA A 83 -13.27 0.70 0.09
CA ALA A 83 -14.33 -0.27 -0.11
C ALA A 83 -15.61 0.19 0.60
N HIS A 84 -16.76 -0.31 0.15
CA HIS A 84 -18.06 -0.09 0.78
C HIS A 84 -18.40 1.40 0.98
N GLY A 85 -17.91 2.29 0.11
CA GLY A 85 -18.16 3.74 0.23
C GLY A 85 -17.38 4.43 1.36
N LEU A 86 -16.29 3.84 1.82
CA LEU A 86 -15.37 4.41 2.82
C LEU A 86 -13.93 4.28 2.33
N ALA A 87 -13.12 5.30 2.58
CA ALA A 87 -11.71 5.31 2.26
C ALA A 87 -10.86 5.38 3.54
N PHE A 88 -9.78 4.60 3.61
CA PHE A 88 -8.97 4.49 4.80
C PHE A 88 -7.49 4.75 4.51
N THR A 89 -6.82 5.40 5.43
CA THR A 89 -5.37 5.62 5.44
C THR A 89 -4.88 5.77 6.88
N THR A 90 -3.57 5.92 7.06
CA THR A 90 -2.98 6.28 8.35
C THR A 90 -2.37 7.67 8.28
N ALA A 91 -2.28 8.34 9.41
CA ALA A 91 -1.66 9.66 9.50
C ALA A 91 -1.06 9.91 10.88
N GLU A 92 -0.10 10.83 10.93
CA GLU A 92 0.46 11.36 12.15
C GLU A 92 0.10 12.85 12.28
N THR A 93 -0.53 13.20 13.39
CA THR A 93 -0.81 14.59 13.79
C THR A 93 -0.59 14.72 15.29
N ASP A 94 -0.08 15.87 15.74
CA ASP A 94 0.16 16.16 17.16
C ASP A 94 0.98 15.05 17.85
N GLU A 95 2.03 14.57 17.18
CA GLU A 95 2.91 13.48 17.63
C GLU A 95 2.18 12.17 17.98
N LYS A 96 1.03 11.92 17.36
CA LYS A 96 0.23 10.70 17.54
C LYS A 96 -0.12 10.09 16.20
N GLN A 97 -0.24 8.76 16.16
CA GLN A 97 -0.60 8.03 14.95
C GLN A 97 -2.08 7.65 14.97
N TRP A 98 -2.74 7.87 13.86
CA TRP A 98 -4.19 7.73 13.70
C TRP A 98 -4.54 6.82 12.53
N ALA A 99 -5.55 5.99 12.72
CA ALA A 99 -6.38 5.49 11.64
C ALA A 99 -7.33 6.60 11.21
N VAL A 100 -7.43 6.83 9.91
CA VAL A 100 -8.27 7.89 9.33
C VAL A 100 -9.23 7.28 8.34
N CYS A 101 -10.52 7.52 8.56
CA CYS A 101 -11.58 7.20 7.61
C CYS A 101 -12.07 8.48 6.93
N LEU A 102 -12.10 8.44 5.61
CA LEU A 102 -12.55 9.55 4.75
C LEU A 102 -13.83 9.17 4.00
N ASP A 103 -14.61 10.16 3.71
CA ASP A 103 -15.66 10.07 2.70
C ASP A 103 -15.02 10.09 1.32
N PRO A 104 -15.15 9.06 0.47
CA PRO A 104 -14.47 9.01 -0.82
C PRO A 104 -15.01 10.00 -1.85
N ALA A 105 -16.22 10.54 -1.64
CA ALA A 105 -16.80 11.52 -2.55
C ALA A 105 -16.34 12.94 -2.27
N THR A 106 -16.03 13.27 -1.00
CA THR A 106 -15.77 14.64 -0.54
C THR A 106 -14.40 14.84 0.11
N GLY A 107 -13.72 13.76 0.52
CA GLY A 107 -12.48 13.81 1.29
C GLY A 107 -12.67 14.20 2.76
N ALA A 108 -13.92 14.40 3.20
CA ALA A 108 -14.21 14.75 4.59
C ALA A 108 -13.84 13.59 5.53
N THR A 109 -13.18 13.92 6.63
CA THR A 109 -12.89 12.93 7.68
C THR A 109 -14.20 12.49 8.35
N ARG A 110 -14.51 11.20 8.24
CA ARG A 110 -15.65 10.57 8.91
C ARG A 110 -15.34 10.31 10.37
N TRP A 111 -14.17 9.73 10.64
CA TRP A 111 -13.68 9.50 11.98
C TRP A 111 -12.14 9.35 11.98
N LYS A 112 -11.55 9.50 13.17
CA LYS A 112 -10.17 9.14 13.50
C LYS A 112 -10.15 8.25 14.73
N HIS A 113 -9.30 7.23 14.72
CA HIS A 113 -9.05 6.36 15.87
C HIS A 113 -7.56 6.40 16.24
N LEU A 114 -7.26 6.57 17.53
CA LEU A 114 -5.89 6.65 18.01
C LEU A 114 -5.24 5.25 17.95
N LEU A 115 -4.24 5.10 17.09
CA LEU A 115 -3.48 3.85 16.97
C LEU A 115 -2.33 3.79 17.99
N LEU A 116 -1.51 4.86 18.05
CA LEU A 116 -0.42 4.99 19.02
C LEU A 116 -0.36 6.43 19.56
N PRO A 117 -0.15 6.62 20.89
CA PRO A 117 -0.04 7.95 21.51
C PRO A 117 1.37 8.55 21.39
N GLN A 118 2.11 8.18 20.34
CA GLN A 118 3.48 8.62 20.09
C GLN A 118 3.77 8.67 18.60
N PRO A 119 4.73 9.52 18.16
CA PRO A 119 5.07 9.65 16.75
C PRO A 119 5.80 8.41 16.23
N SER A 120 5.70 8.21 14.93
CA SER A 120 6.58 7.33 14.18
C SER A 120 7.95 8.00 14.04
N ARG A 121 8.87 7.80 14.97
CA ARG A 121 10.11 8.57 15.06
C ARG A 121 11.12 8.32 13.95
N HIS A 122 10.80 7.50 12.96
CA HIS A 122 11.72 7.22 11.88
C HIS A 122 11.58 8.25 10.76
N PHE A 123 12.58 9.10 10.60
CA PHE A 123 12.86 9.93 9.42
C PHE A 123 11.79 10.96 9.00
N GLN A 124 10.95 11.47 9.87
CA GLN A 124 9.94 12.49 9.51
C GLN A 124 8.89 12.02 8.45
N TRP A 125 8.61 10.71 8.35
CA TRP A 125 7.74 10.17 7.30
C TRP A 125 6.32 9.84 7.75
N GLY A 126 6.06 9.79 9.05
CA GLY A 126 4.79 9.29 9.56
C GLY A 126 4.59 7.79 9.30
N PRO A 127 3.42 7.22 9.59
CA PRO A 127 3.12 5.81 9.36
C PRO A 127 3.17 5.46 7.87
N THR A 128 3.80 4.31 7.56
CA THR A 128 4.07 3.85 6.19
C THR A 128 3.23 2.65 5.77
N THR A 129 2.83 1.80 6.72
CA THR A 129 2.02 0.61 6.44
C THR A 129 0.62 0.98 6.01
N SER A 130 0.19 0.46 4.86
CA SER A 130 -1.14 0.71 4.33
C SER A 130 -2.17 -0.20 5.01
N PRO A 131 -3.40 0.30 5.27
CA PRO A 131 -4.45 -0.51 5.85
C PRO A 131 -4.94 -1.61 4.91
N VAL A 132 -5.58 -2.63 5.47
CA VAL A 132 -6.24 -3.70 4.72
C VAL A 132 -7.68 -3.82 5.19
N ILE A 133 -8.62 -3.80 4.23
CA ILE A 133 -10.05 -3.94 4.48
C ILE A 133 -10.44 -5.42 4.31
N ASP A 134 -11.29 -5.90 5.20
CA ASP A 134 -11.89 -7.24 5.13
C ASP A 134 -13.31 -7.22 5.68
N GLU A 135 -14.29 -7.41 4.84
CA GLU A 135 -15.72 -7.32 5.22
C GLU A 135 -16.03 -5.97 5.92
N ASP A 136 -16.43 -6.03 7.20
CA ASP A 136 -16.73 -4.88 8.05
C ASP A 136 -15.53 -4.42 8.91
N ARG A 137 -14.29 -4.86 8.58
CA ARG A 137 -13.08 -4.65 9.36
C ARG A 137 -12.00 -3.94 8.57
N VAL A 138 -11.13 -3.25 9.28
CA VAL A 138 -9.93 -2.64 8.73
C VAL A 138 -8.76 -2.93 9.67
N ILE A 139 -7.68 -3.48 9.13
CA ILE A 139 -6.45 -3.77 9.86
C ILE A 139 -5.47 -2.62 9.65
N PHE A 140 -4.92 -2.12 10.75
CA PHE A 140 -3.89 -1.09 10.79
C PHE A 140 -2.66 -1.60 11.53
N ILE A 141 -1.48 -1.21 11.08
CA ILE A 141 -0.21 -1.48 11.72
C ILE A 141 0.56 -0.15 11.84
N PRO A 142 0.38 0.58 12.94
CA PRO A 142 1.25 1.71 13.27
C PRO A 142 2.60 1.20 13.75
N TYR A 143 3.64 2.04 13.71
CA TYR A 143 4.92 1.67 14.29
C TYR A 143 5.55 2.80 15.08
N ALA A 144 6.30 2.43 16.12
CA ALA A 144 7.12 3.38 16.87
C ALA A 144 8.45 2.75 17.29
N ILE A 145 9.50 3.54 17.27
CA ILE A 145 10.79 3.16 17.81
C ILE A 145 10.80 3.50 19.30
N TYR A 146 10.89 2.49 20.16
CA TYR A 146 10.88 2.65 21.61
C TYR A 146 12.25 2.95 22.18
N GLN A 147 13.31 2.30 21.63
CA GLN A 147 14.68 2.51 22.06
C GLN A 147 15.59 2.69 20.85
N LYS A 148 16.12 3.90 20.69
CA LYS A 148 16.95 4.27 19.55
C LYS A 148 18.27 3.48 19.46
N ASP A 149 18.86 3.14 20.61
CA ASP A 149 20.18 2.50 20.67
C ASP A 149 20.13 1.00 20.37
N VAL A 150 18.96 0.37 20.49
CA VAL A 150 18.76 -1.06 20.22
C VAL A 150 17.78 -1.32 19.08
N TRP A 151 17.29 -0.26 18.44
CA TRP A 151 16.30 -0.34 17.34
C TRP A 151 15.07 -1.17 17.70
N GLU A 152 14.64 -1.09 18.95
CA GLU A 152 13.43 -1.77 19.37
C GLU A 152 12.22 -1.06 18.77
N MET A 153 11.58 -1.72 17.81
CA MET A 153 10.34 -1.26 17.21
C MET A 153 9.15 -2.02 17.80
N ARG A 154 8.05 -1.31 18.00
CA ARG A 154 6.76 -1.91 18.33
C ARG A 154 5.74 -1.52 17.28
N CYS A 155 5.18 -2.53 16.66
CA CYS A 155 4.19 -2.40 15.60
C CYS A 155 2.95 -3.20 16.00
N PRO A 156 2.07 -2.67 16.86
CA PRO A 156 0.85 -3.37 17.22
C PRO A 156 -0.03 -3.57 15.98
N ILE A 157 -0.76 -4.68 15.98
CA ILE A 157 -1.75 -4.94 14.95
C ILE A 157 -3.10 -4.56 15.52
N VAL A 158 -3.78 -3.63 14.89
CA VAL A 158 -5.05 -3.06 15.36
C VAL A 158 -6.15 -3.36 14.35
N CYS A 159 -7.18 -4.05 14.79
CA CYS A 159 -8.37 -4.30 14.00
C CYS A 159 -9.50 -3.40 14.46
N LEU A 160 -9.96 -2.55 13.57
CA LEU A 160 -11.14 -1.72 13.79
C LEU A 160 -12.30 -2.23 12.93
N LYS A 161 -13.51 -2.01 13.41
CA LYS A 161 -14.69 -2.03 12.57
C LYS A 161 -14.66 -0.82 11.64
N THR A 162 -15.34 -0.89 10.50
CA THR A 162 -15.41 0.22 9.54
C THR A 162 -16.04 1.50 10.11
N ASP A 163 -16.75 1.42 11.23
CA ASP A 163 -17.26 2.58 11.99
C ASP A 163 -16.25 3.20 12.97
N GLY A 164 -15.03 2.65 13.07
CA GLY A 164 -13.96 3.11 13.95
C GLY A 164 -13.89 2.44 15.31
N THR A 165 -14.81 1.51 15.62
CA THR A 165 -14.80 0.76 16.89
C THR A 165 -13.65 -0.26 16.88
N GLU A 166 -12.81 -0.27 17.92
CA GLU A 166 -11.75 -1.26 18.07
C GLU A 166 -12.34 -2.62 18.41
N LEU A 167 -12.04 -3.64 17.61
CA LEU A 167 -12.46 -5.01 17.78
C LEU A 167 -11.45 -5.83 18.58
N TRP A 168 -10.18 -5.70 18.20
CA TRP A 168 -9.07 -6.33 18.90
C TRP A 168 -7.75 -5.62 18.57
N ARG A 169 -6.75 -5.85 19.45
CA ARG A 169 -5.40 -5.35 19.32
C ARG A 169 -4.42 -6.43 19.76
N ALA A 170 -3.33 -6.60 19.03
CA ALA A 170 -2.22 -7.46 19.38
C ALA A 170 -0.97 -6.59 19.62
N ASP A 171 -0.69 -6.29 20.89
CA ASP A 171 0.37 -5.35 21.28
C ASP A 171 1.74 -6.01 21.53
N ASP A 172 1.76 -7.22 22.12
CA ASP A 172 2.97 -7.75 22.75
C ASP A 172 3.57 -9.00 22.09
N ALA A 173 2.85 -9.67 21.20
CA ALA A 173 3.28 -10.97 20.70
C ALA A 173 4.13 -10.90 19.43
N PHE A 174 3.96 -9.86 18.63
CA PHE A 174 4.53 -9.80 17.29
C PHE A 174 4.92 -8.36 16.94
N TRP A 175 6.19 -8.18 16.65
CA TRP A 175 6.64 -6.93 16.06
C TRP A 175 6.45 -7.05 14.55
N ALA A 176 5.41 -6.45 14.03
CA ALA A 176 5.21 -6.37 12.60
C ALA A 176 6.34 -5.55 11.95
N THR A 177 6.70 -5.91 10.74
CA THR A 177 7.68 -5.14 9.97
C THR A 177 7.08 -3.81 9.55
N GLU A 178 7.80 -2.72 9.72
CA GLU A 178 7.40 -1.43 9.15
C GLU A 178 7.27 -1.53 7.62
N ALA A 179 6.32 -0.80 7.05
CA ALA A 179 6.05 -0.72 5.61
C ALA A 179 5.58 -2.02 4.92
N SER A 180 5.66 -3.19 5.56
CA SER A 180 5.08 -4.41 5.00
C SER A 180 3.57 -4.43 5.21
N THR A 181 2.82 -4.34 4.13
CA THR A 181 1.35 -4.41 4.19
C THR A 181 0.90 -5.84 4.47
N PRO A 182 0.03 -6.05 5.47
CA PRO A 182 -0.51 -7.37 5.76
C PRO A 182 -1.38 -7.91 4.63
N LEU A 183 -1.69 -9.20 4.69
CA LEU A 183 -2.40 -9.93 3.67
C LEU A 183 -3.49 -10.80 4.33
N ILE A 184 -4.71 -10.78 3.81
CA ILE A 184 -5.82 -11.61 4.28
C ILE A 184 -6.21 -12.61 3.20
N VAL A 185 -6.29 -13.89 3.58
CA VAL A 185 -6.81 -14.95 2.72
C VAL A 185 -7.72 -15.86 3.55
N GLY A 186 -8.97 -15.96 3.17
CA GLY A 186 -9.97 -16.68 3.95
C GLY A 186 -10.09 -16.11 5.37
N ASP A 187 -9.95 -16.93 6.38
CA ASP A 187 -10.01 -16.52 7.79
C ASP A 187 -8.64 -16.18 8.41
N THR A 188 -7.59 -16.06 7.60
CA THR A 188 -6.23 -15.87 8.08
C THR A 188 -5.67 -14.50 7.68
N LEU A 189 -5.18 -13.77 8.67
CA LEU A 189 -4.38 -12.58 8.52
C LEU A 189 -2.89 -12.96 8.61
N TYR A 190 -2.13 -12.68 7.55
CA TYR A 190 -0.68 -12.86 7.51
C TYR A 190 0.01 -11.53 7.69
N VAL A 191 1.02 -11.50 8.56
CA VAL A 191 1.78 -10.29 8.86
C VAL A 191 3.27 -10.61 8.82
N GLY A 192 4.03 -9.83 8.06
CA GLY A 192 5.48 -9.85 8.10
C GLY A 192 5.92 -9.44 9.51
N ALA A 193 6.81 -10.20 10.11
CA ALA A 193 7.26 -9.99 11.46
C ALA A 193 8.77 -9.78 11.55
N ASP A 194 9.18 -9.08 12.59
CA ASP A 194 10.58 -8.88 12.94
C ASP A 194 10.69 -8.80 14.45
N ASN A 195 11.30 -9.80 15.04
CA ASN A 195 11.48 -9.85 16.49
C ASN A 195 12.77 -10.57 16.90
N PRO A 196 13.23 -10.40 18.16
CA PRO A 196 14.43 -11.08 18.67
C PRO A 196 14.38 -12.61 18.61
N GLN A 197 13.18 -13.19 18.51
CA GLN A 197 12.98 -14.64 18.38
C GLN A 197 13.10 -15.10 16.93
N ARG A 198 13.40 -14.17 15.97
CA ARG A 198 13.59 -14.45 14.56
C ARG A 198 12.33 -14.96 13.83
N VAL A 199 11.18 -14.54 14.30
CA VAL A 199 9.92 -14.74 13.58
C VAL A 199 9.90 -13.78 12.39
N VAL A 200 9.67 -14.30 11.18
CA VAL A 200 9.63 -13.51 9.94
C VAL A 200 8.22 -13.42 9.35
N LEU A 201 7.33 -14.29 9.79
CA LEU A 201 5.94 -14.33 9.33
C LEU A 201 5.07 -14.91 10.44
N VAL A 202 3.93 -14.27 10.69
CA VAL A 202 2.88 -14.79 11.56
C VAL A 202 1.57 -14.94 10.81
N ALA A 203 0.80 -15.94 11.19
CA ALA A 203 -0.59 -16.13 10.76
C ALA A 203 -1.50 -16.00 11.97
N LEU A 204 -2.46 -15.11 11.88
CA LEU A 204 -3.43 -14.82 12.92
C LEU A 204 -4.85 -15.17 12.44
N ASP A 205 -5.72 -15.50 13.37
CA ASP A 205 -7.14 -15.47 13.11
C ASP A 205 -7.59 -14.02 12.87
N LYS A 206 -8.16 -13.72 11.71
CA LYS A 206 -8.51 -12.34 11.34
C LYS A 206 -9.59 -11.72 12.23
N ARG A 207 -10.42 -12.55 12.88
CA ARG A 207 -11.56 -12.10 13.72
C ARG A 207 -11.16 -11.77 15.13
N THR A 208 -10.16 -12.46 15.66
CA THR A 208 -9.78 -12.40 17.08
C THR A 208 -8.36 -11.90 17.31
N GLY A 209 -7.50 -11.85 16.28
CA GLY A 209 -6.07 -11.57 16.41
C GLY A 209 -5.27 -12.71 17.04
N ALA A 210 -5.90 -13.88 17.32
CA ALA A 210 -5.23 -15.01 17.95
C ALA A 210 -4.19 -15.64 17.00
N LEU A 211 -3.00 -15.96 17.52
CA LEU A 211 -1.94 -16.63 16.77
C LEU A 211 -2.37 -18.02 16.34
N ARG A 212 -2.27 -18.34 15.06
CA ARG A 212 -2.43 -19.67 14.48
C ARG A 212 -1.09 -20.40 14.37
N TRP A 213 -0.11 -19.74 13.78
CA TRP A 213 1.26 -20.22 13.67
C TRP A 213 2.25 -19.08 13.38
N SER A 214 3.53 -19.35 13.56
CA SER A 214 4.62 -18.44 13.20
C SER A 214 5.75 -19.18 12.49
N THR A 215 6.44 -18.50 11.59
CA THR A 215 7.62 -19.02 10.89
C THR A 215 8.87 -18.38 11.46
N VAL A 216 9.81 -19.21 11.91
CA VAL A 216 11.08 -18.80 12.47
C VAL A 216 12.20 -19.14 11.49
N VAL A 217 13.12 -18.21 11.29
CA VAL A 217 14.33 -18.43 10.47
C VAL A 217 15.55 -18.42 11.39
N PRO A 218 16.15 -19.59 11.68
CA PRO A 218 17.39 -19.63 12.43
C PRO A 218 18.51 -18.90 11.69
N SER A 219 19.15 -17.94 12.31
CA SER A 219 20.28 -17.19 11.75
C SER A 219 21.21 -16.74 12.86
N ASP A 220 22.49 -16.65 12.55
CA ASP A 220 23.51 -16.11 13.45
C ASP A 220 23.67 -14.59 13.31
N ALA A 221 22.96 -13.97 12.35
CA ALA A 221 23.00 -12.52 12.13
C ALA A 221 22.33 -11.78 13.30
N ARG A 222 22.98 -10.74 13.80
CA ARG A 222 22.51 -9.97 14.96
C ARG A 222 21.31 -9.05 14.67
N SER A 223 20.96 -8.85 13.42
CA SER A 223 19.85 -7.99 13.00
C SER A 223 19.07 -8.69 11.91
N GLU A 224 17.99 -9.31 12.29
CA GLU A 224 17.01 -9.86 11.36
C GLU A 224 15.83 -8.91 11.29
N LEU A 225 16.05 -7.73 10.76
CA LEU A 225 14.94 -6.91 10.37
C LEU A 225 14.21 -7.64 9.24
N GLY A 226 12.93 -7.93 9.40
CA GLY A 226 12.09 -8.39 8.29
C GLY A 226 12.20 -7.38 7.15
N ALA A 227 12.29 -7.86 5.93
CA ALA A 227 12.36 -6.95 4.80
C ALA A 227 11.05 -6.16 4.67
N PRO A 228 11.09 -4.86 4.36
CA PRO A 228 9.90 -4.02 4.25
C PRO A 228 9.03 -4.35 3.02
N ALA A 229 9.40 -5.33 2.20
CA ALA A 229 8.55 -5.84 1.12
C ALA A 229 7.22 -6.36 1.65
N SER A 230 6.13 -6.01 1.00
CA SER A 230 4.82 -6.55 1.35
C SER A 230 4.71 -8.04 1.01
N LEU A 231 3.83 -8.72 1.72
CA LEU A 231 3.58 -10.14 1.51
C LEU A 231 2.87 -10.39 0.18
N THR A 232 3.18 -11.52 -0.45
CA THR A 232 2.53 -12.00 -1.67
C THR A 232 1.93 -13.39 -1.42
N TYR A 233 0.72 -13.61 -1.91
CA TYR A 233 0.05 -14.90 -1.88
C TYR A 233 0.02 -15.53 -3.27
N GLN A 234 0.29 -16.82 -3.33
CA GLN A 234 0.25 -17.58 -4.58
C GLN A 234 -0.24 -19.00 -4.32
N VAL A 235 -1.03 -19.52 -5.27
CA VAL A 235 -1.39 -20.95 -5.29
C VAL A 235 -0.73 -21.57 -6.51
N VAL A 236 0.05 -22.63 -6.30
CA VAL A 236 0.74 -23.37 -7.35
C VAL A 236 0.29 -24.83 -7.30
N ASP A 237 -0.36 -25.30 -8.38
CA ASP A 237 -0.88 -26.66 -8.49
C ASP A 237 -1.69 -27.11 -7.24
N GLY A 238 -2.52 -26.18 -6.69
CA GLY A 238 -3.33 -26.42 -5.50
C GLY A 238 -2.61 -26.21 -4.16
N VAL A 239 -1.31 -25.97 -4.13
CA VAL A 239 -0.53 -25.72 -2.90
C VAL A 239 -0.48 -24.21 -2.63
N PRO A 240 -1.08 -23.72 -1.53
CA PRO A 240 -1.08 -22.30 -1.18
C PRO A 240 0.19 -21.90 -0.45
N GLN A 241 0.76 -20.75 -0.81
CA GLN A 241 1.94 -20.19 -0.15
C GLN A 241 1.82 -18.69 0.09
N VAL A 242 2.50 -18.24 1.14
CA VAL A 242 2.82 -16.84 1.39
C VAL A 242 4.31 -16.63 1.13
N ILE A 243 4.64 -15.64 0.35
CA ILE A 243 6.01 -15.28 0.02
C ILE A 243 6.41 -14.11 0.89
N VAL A 244 7.50 -14.26 1.62
CA VAL A 244 8.08 -13.26 2.51
C VAL A 244 9.56 -13.08 2.18
N ALA A 245 10.03 -11.83 2.21
CA ALA A 245 11.44 -11.51 2.11
C ALA A 245 12.06 -11.39 3.51
N THR A 246 13.31 -11.79 3.66
CA THR A 246 14.08 -11.62 4.89
C THR A 246 15.21 -10.61 4.67
N TYR A 247 15.53 -9.80 5.68
CA TYR A 247 16.66 -8.88 5.60
C TYR A 247 17.98 -9.55 5.97
N GLY A 248 18.03 -10.22 7.12
CA GLY A 248 19.26 -10.80 7.68
C GLY A 248 19.85 -11.89 6.79
N THR A 249 19.09 -12.91 6.44
CA THR A 249 19.52 -13.99 5.55
C THR A 249 19.48 -13.62 4.07
N ARG A 250 18.80 -12.53 3.72
CA ARG A 250 18.64 -12.05 2.33
C ARG A 250 18.05 -13.10 1.38
N GLU A 251 16.99 -13.71 1.87
CA GLU A 251 16.27 -14.76 1.15
C GLU A 251 14.82 -14.37 0.90
N LEU A 252 14.28 -14.88 -0.18
CA LEU A 252 12.85 -15.07 -0.33
C LEU A 252 12.50 -16.44 0.21
N LEU A 253 11.44 -16.50 0.98
CA LEU A 253 10.90 -17.73 1.52
C LEU A 253 9.51 -17.95 0.96
N GLY A 254 9.24 -19.16 0.48
CA GLY A 254 7.89 -19.64 0.23
C GLY A 254 7.44 -20.45 1.43
N VAL A 255 6.45 -19.93 2.13
CA VAL A 255 5.90 -20.53 3.35
C VAL A 255 4.54 -21.10 3.05
N HIS A 256 4.30 -22.36 3.43
CA HIS A 256 2.98 -23.00 3.26
C HIS A 256 1.92 -22.24 4.08
N ALA A 257 0.90 -21.74 3.39
CA ALA A 257 -0.05 -20.79 3.99
C ALA A 257 -0.85 -21.34 5.18
N GLN A 258 -1.05 -22.66 5.25
CA GLN A 258 -1.84 -23.27 6.32
C GLN A 258 -0.98 -23.74 7.51
N THR A 259 0.28 -24.09 7.28
CA THR A 259 1.13 -24.73 8.30
C THR A 259 2.28 -23.86 8.81
N GLY A 260 2.69 -22.83 8.07
CA GLY A 260 3.86 -22.03 8.39
C GLY A 260 5.20 -22.72 8.03
N GLU A 261 5.16 -23.90 7.37
CA GLU A 261 6.37 -24.59 6.96
C GLU A 261 7.06 -23.86 5.80
N ILE A 262 8.38 -23.68 5.89
CA ILE A 262 9.19 -23.16 4.76
C ILE A 262 9.34 -24.28 3.73
N MET A 263 8.75 -24.08 2.57
CA MET A 263 8.81 -25.06 1.47
C MET A 263 10.03 -24.88 0.57
N TRP A 264 10.44 -23.62 0.37
CA TRP A 264 11.61 -23.28 -0.43
C TRP A 264 12.27 -21.99 0.07
N ARG A 265 13.55 -21.82 -0.30
CA ARG A 265 14.36 -20.65 -0.06
C ARG A 265 15.05 -20.25 -1.36
N CYS A 266 15.13 -18.96 -1.64
CA CYS A 266 15.83 -18.40 -2.78
C CYS A 266 16.63 -17.18 -2.34
N PRO A 267 17.96 -17.25 -2.27
CA PRO A 267 18.78 -16.09 -1.98
C PRO A 267 18.58 -15.00 -3.02
N TYR A 268 18.38 -13.77 -2.59
CA TYR A 268 18.48 -12.60 -3.44
C TYR A 268 19.84 -11.92 -3.25
N GLN A 269 20.20 -11.00 -4.13
CA GLN A 269 21.54 -10.45 -4.20
C GLN A 269 22.00 -9.82 -2.84
N ALA A 270 23.20 -10.21 -2.41
CA ALA A 270 23.73 -9.99 -1.07
C ALA A 270 24.06 -8.53 -0.69
N GLU A 271 24.06 -7.59 -1.64
CA GLU A 271 24.62 -6.26 -1.41
C GLU A 271 23.59 -5.13 -1.16
N ILE A 272 22.29 -5.47 -1.09
CA ILE A 272 21.24 -4.50 -0.78
C ILE A 272 21.27 -4.20 0.73
N ARG A 273 21.54 -2.94 1.12
CA ARG A 273 21.74 -2.56 2.53
C ARG A 273 20.50 -2.68 3.39
N ILE A 274 19.33 -2.41 2.83
CA ILE A 274 18.05 -2.32 3.55
C ILE A 274 17.09 -3.45 3.21
N GLY A 275 17.61 -4.52 2.61
CA GLY A 275 16.80 -5.67 2.19
C GLY A 275 15.91 -5.37 0.99
N LEU A 276 15.04 -6.31 0.67
CA LEU A 276 14.08 -6.17 -0.42
C LEU A 276 12.90 -5.31 0.04
N ILE A 277 12.63 -4.22 -0.68
CA ILE A 277 11.47 -3.35 -0.45
C ILE A 277 10.41 -3.60 -1.53
N SER A 278 10.83 -3.84 -2.77
CA SER A 278 9.93 -4.16 -3.87
C SER A 278 9.19 -5.47 -3.59
N THR A 279 7.88 -5.44 -3.64
CA THR A 279 7.05 -6.61 -3.39
C THR A 279 7.21 -7.63 -4.52
N PRO A 280 7.46 -8.92 -4.23
CA PRO A 280 7.44 -9.96 -5.24
C PRO A 280 6.09 -10.07 -5.94
N VAL A 281 6.06 -10.25 -7.24
CA VAL A 281 4.83 -10.30 -8.05
C VAL A 281 4.58 -11.72 -8.54
N ALA A 282 3.46 -12.32 -8.13
CA ALA A 282 3.05 -13.66 -8.53
C ALA A 282 2.13 -13.62 -9.77
N VAL A 283 2.45 -14.39 -10.79
CA VAL A 283 1.63 -14.53 -12.00
C VAL A 283 1.55 -16.00 -12.39
N GLY A 284 0.42 -16.62 -12.17
CA GLY A 284 0.26 -18.07 -12.34
C GLY A 284 1.26 -18.83 -11.48
N SER A 285 2.08 -19.70 -12.09
CA SER A 285 3.15 -20.44 -11.42
C SER A 285 4.51 -19.74 -11.46
N ARG A 286 4.56 -18.44 -11.79
CA ARG A 286 5.80 -17.64 -11.84
C ARG A 286 5.80 -16.58 -10.75
N LEU A 287 7.00 -16.23 -10.29
CA LEU A 287 7.22 -15.14 -9.34
C LEU A 287 8.29 -14.20 -9.92
N PHE A 288 7.95 -12.95 -10.10
CA PHE A 288 8.90 -11.92 -10.47
C PHE A 288 9.39 -11.18 -9.23
N VAL A 289 10.68 -10.98 -9.17
CA VAL A 289 11.35 -10.29 -8.06
C VAL A 289 12.29 -9.25 -8.62
N SER A 290 12.31 -8.08 -8.03
CA SER A 290 13.26 -7.03 -8.40
C SER A 290 13.68 -6.21 -7.20
N GLY A 291 14.85 -5.62 -7.27
CA GLY A 291 15.34 -4.73 -6.23
C GLY A 291 16.67 -4.11 -6.62
N GLY A 292 17.08 -3.05 -5.92
CA GLY A 292 18.37 -2.44 -6.17
C GLY A 292 18.59 -1.12 -5.44
N GLU A 293 19.85 -0.82 -5.14
CA GLU A 293 20.29 0.42 -4.52
C GLU A 293 21.17 1.29 -5.43
N GLY A 294 21.28 0.97 -6.71
CA GLY A 294 22.12 1.71 -7.68
C GLY A 294 22.72 0.78 -8.74
N LYS A 295 23.56 1.32 -9.61
CA LYS A 295 24.00 0.65 -10.84
C LYS A 295 24.62 -0.75 -10.66
N GLU A 296 25.28 -1.02 -9.54
CA GLU A 296 26.01 -2.28 -9.31
C GLU A 296 25.24 -3.30 -8.45
N ARG A 297 24.06 -2.90 -7.92
CA ARG A 297 23.30 -3.69 -6.94
C ARG A 297 21.87 -3.96 -7.37
N ASN A 298 21.63 -3.86 -8.66
CA ASN A 298 20.31 -4.08 -9.22
C ASN A 298 20.15 -5.52 -9.64
N PHE A 299 18.95 -6.03 -9.45
CA PHE A 299 18.58 -7.31 -10.03
C PHE A 299 17.09 -7.37 -10.33
N SER A 300 16.76 -8.18 -11.29
CA SER A 300 15.43 -8.75 -11.46
C SER A 300 15.57 -10.23 -11.77
N ALA A 301 14.65 -11.02 -11.30
CA ALA A 301 14.63 -12.46 -11.57
C ALA A 301 13.19 -12.94 -11.78
N CYS A 302 13.01 -13.88 -12.67
CA CYS A 302 11.79 -14.64 -12.81
C CYS A 302 12.02 -16.04 -12.27
N LEU A 303 11.24 -16.43 -11.27
CA LEU A 303 11.30 -17.74 -10.66
C LEU A 303 10.11 -18.56 -11.17
N GLN A 304 10.36 -19.80 -11.56
CA GLN A 304 9.33 -20.78 -11.91
C GLN A 304 9.06 -21.65 -10.70
N MET A 305 7.79 -21.72 -10.33
CA MET A 305 7.29 -22.57 -9.25
C MET A 305 6.62 -23.82 -9.81
N LYS A 306 6.75 -24.93 -9.11
CA LYS A 306 6.06 -26.18 -9.41
C LYS A 306 5.79 -26.93 -8.12
N ALA A 307 4.57 -27.43 -7.94
CA ALA A 307 4.28 -28.26 -6.78
C ALA A 307 4.72 -29.72 -7.05
N GLU A 308 5.44 -30.29 -6.09
CA GLU A 308 5.91 -31.68 -6.09
C GLU A 308 5.74 -32.26 -4.68
N ASN A 309 4.97 -33.32 -4.53
CA ASN A 309 4.73 -33.99 -3.23
C ASN A 309 4.22 -33.04 -2.12
N GLY A 310 3.30 -32.12 -2.45
CA GLY A 310 2.73 -31.16 -1.50
C GLY A 310 3.64 -30.00 -1.10
N LYS A 311 4.83 -29.90 -1.70
CA LYS A 311 5.77 -28.79 -1.54
C LYS A 311 5.99 -28.06 -2.85
N ILE A 312 6.38 -26.81 -2.78
CA ILE A 312 6.72 -26.04 -3.98
C ILE A 312 8.22 -26.08 -4.19
N ALA A 313 8.63 -26.50 -5.37
CA ALA A 313 9.99 -26.33 -5.88
C ALA A 313 10.09 -24.99 -6.62
N CYS A 314 11.19 -24.26 -6.38
CA CYS A 314 11.49 -22.97 -6.98
C CYS A 314 12.74 -23.09 -7.85
N ARG A 315 12.66 -22.64 -9.11
CA ARG A 315 13.81 -22.60 -10.04
C ARG A 315 13.89 -21.21 -10.67
N GLU A 316 15.10 -20.65 -10.73
CA GLU A 316 15.34 -19.42 -11.48
C GLU A 316 15.23 -19.71 -12.99
N ARG A 317 14.38 -18.94 -13.67
CA ARG A 317 14.19 -19.00 -15.11
C ARG A 317 15.15 -18.07 -15.84
N TYR A 318 15.29 -16.86 -15.34
CA TYR A 318 16.29 -15.89 -15.77
C TYR A 318 16.57 -14.89 -14.65
N ARG A 319 17.73 -14.23 -14.77
CA ARG A 319 18.15 -13.09 -13.94
C ARG A 319 18.74 -12.01 -14.84
N SER A 320 18.49 -10.75 -14.49
CA SER A 320 19.08 -9.59 -15.16
C SER A 320 19.52 -8.55 -14.12
N THR A 321 20.57 -7.83 -14.41
CA THR A 321 21.07 -6.71 -13.62
C THR A 321 20.95 -5.37 -14.38
N GLU A 322 20.31 -5.38 -15.56
CA GLU A 322 20.40 -4.25 -16.50
C GLU A 322 19.31 -3.20 -16.32
N TRP A 323 18.05 -3.62 -16.15
CA TRP A 323 16.92 -2.70 -16.34
C TRP A 323 16.21 -2.29 -15.07
N GLN A 324 16.06 -3.20 -14.12
CA GLN A 324 15.30 -2.97 -12.90
C GLN A 324 16.18 -2.40 -11.81
N THR A 325 15.92 -1.17 -11.41
CA THR A 325 16.67 -0.52 -10.33
C THR A 325 15.75 -0.02 -9.22
N ASN A 326 14.57 -0.61 -9.10
CA ASN A 326 13.57 -0.17 -8.11
C ASN A 326 14.08 -0.40 -6.70
N MET A 327 14.06 0.67 -5.92
CA MET A 327 14.38 0.58 -4.50
C MET A 327 13.11 0.52 -3.65
N TYR A 328 12.12 1.36 -3.96
CA TYR A 328 10.95 1.59 -3.10
C TYR A 328 9.61 1.23 -3.74
N ASN A 329 9.61 0.68 -4.92
CA ASN A 329 8.40 0.48 -5.71
C ASN A 329 8.28 -0.93 -6.25
N THR A 330 7.06 -1.35 -6.50
CA THR A 330 6.73 -2.62 -7.12
C THR A 330 6.51 -2.43 -8.61
N VAL A 331 6.89 -3.43 -9.40
CA VAL A 331 6.61 -3.46 -10.83
C VAL A 331 5.16 -3.87 -11.11
N ALA A 332 4.69 -3.60 -12.31
CA ALA A 332 3.45 -4.18 -12.82
C ALA A 332 3.75 -5.24 -13.88
N VAL A 333 3.21 -6.43 -13.72
CA VAL A 333 3.24 -7.50 -14.73
C VAL A 333 1.88 -7.52 -15.42
N TYR A 334 1.88 -7.15 -16.70
CA TYR A 334 0.66 -7.03 -17.49
C TYR A 334 0.85 -7.56 -18.91
N ARG A 335 0.01 -8.49 -19.34
CA ARG A 335 0.05 -9.10 -20.70
C ARG A 335 1.44 -9.59 -21.10
N ASP A 336 2.06 -10.44 -20.28
CA ASP A 336 3.40 -10.99 -20.46
C ASP A 336 4.52 -9.94 -20.63
N ALA A 337 4.34 -8.78 -20.04
CA ALA A 337 5.36 -7.75 -19.94
C ALA A 337 5.49 -7.23 -18.52
N VAL A 338 6.68 -6.79 -18.15
CA VAL A 338 7.00 -6.14 -16.88
C VAL A 338 7.23 -4.67 -17.15
N PHE A 339 6.44 -3.83 -16.47
CA PHE A 339 6.57 -2.37 -16.50
C PHE A 339 7.17 -1.90 -15.18
N GLY A 340 8.18 -1.06 -15.24
CA GLY A 340 8.85 -0.55 -14.05
C GLY A 340 9.77 0.61 -14.37
N PHE A 341 10.39 1.14 -13.31
CA PHE A 341 11.35 2.22 -13.43
C PHE A 341 12.77 1.71 -13.26
N GLY A 342 13.68 2.33 -14.00
CA GLY A 342 15.11 2.05 -13.93
C GLY A 342 15.95 3.32 -13.94
N GLY A 343 17.26 3.16 -13.83
CA GLY A 343 18.21 4.26 -13.85
C GLY A 343 18.66 4.70 -12.47
N GLY A 344 18.88 6.00 -12.29
CA GLY A 344 19.40 6.59 -11.05
C GLY A 344 18.38 7.47 -10.33
N ALA A 345 18.79 7.99 -9.16
CA ALA A 345 17.97 8.91 -8.37
C ALA A 345 17.84 10.32 -9.01
N LYS A 346 18.72 10.70 -9.91
CA LYS A 346 18.68 12.02 -10.61
C LYS A 346 17.99 11.94 -11.96
N ALA A 347 18.20 10.85 -12.69
CA ALA A 347 17.62 10.60 -13.99
C ALA A 347 17.39 9.10 -14.17
N GLY A 348 16.25 8.74 -14.70
CA GLY A 348 15.82 7.37 -14.90
C GLY A 348 15.01 7.21 -16.17
N PHE A 349 14.33 6.10 -16.26
CA PHE A 349 13.48 5.77 -17.39
C PHE A 349 12.34 4.86 -16.93
N LEU A 350 11.22 4.97 -17.61
CA LEU A 350 10.17 3.95 -17.60
C LEU A 350 10.55 2.89 -18.64
N HIS A 351 10.39 1.62 -18.33
CA HIS A 351 10.73 0.53 -19.25
C HIS A 351 9.65 -0.55 -19.30
N CYS A 352 9.68 -1.29 -20.37
CA CYS A 352 8.93 -2.51 -20.55
C CYS A 352 9.89 -3.64 -20.94
N THR A 353 9.84 -4.75 -20.19
CA THR A 353 10.60 -5.96 -20.51
C THR A 353 9.66 -7.13 -20.74
N ASN A 354 10.11 -8.12 -21.51
CA ASN A 354 9.36 -9.35 -21.71
C ASN A 354 9.41 -10.18 -20.40
N PHE A 355 8.26 -10.65 -19.95
CA PHE A 355 8.14 -11.42 -18.70
C PHE A 355 8.74 -12.82 -18.80
N ASP A 356 8.85 -13.39 -20.00
CA ASP A 356 9.35 -14.77 -20.19
C ASP A 356 10.87 -14.89 -20.14
N ASP A 357 11.60 -13.88 -20.63
CA ASP A 357 13.05 -13.92 -20.81
C ASP A 357 13.80 -12.69 -20.27
N GLY A 358 13.08 -11.68 -19.76
CA GLY A 358 13.65 -10.44 -19.20
C GLY A 358 14.21 -9.47 -20.25
N ARG A 359 14.07 -9.76 -21.55
CA ARG A 359 14.58 -8.91 -22.63
C ARG A 359 13.86 -7.57 -22.67
N LEU A 360 14.63 -6.49 -22.81
CA LEU A 360 14.07 -5.15 -22.99
C LEU A 360 13.23 -5.09 -24.28
N LEU A 361 12.00 -4.63 -24.15
CA LEU A 361 11.12 -4.33 -25.30
C LEU A 361 11.26 -2.86 -25.70
N TRP A 362 11.17 -1.96 -24.73
CA TRP A 362 11.42 -0.53 -24.90
C TRP A 362 11.80 0.14 -23.59
N LYS A 363 12.42 1.31 -23.69
CA LYS A 363 12.59 2.26 -22.58
C LYS A 363 12.28 3.67 -23.03
N ALA A 364 11.70 4.47 -22.13
CA ALA A 364 11.40 5.88 -22.32
C ALA A 364 12.26 6.68 -21.32
N GLU A 365 13.32 7.28 -21.81
CA GLU A 365 14.19 8.15 -21.03
C GLU A 365 13.53 9.51 -20.85
N ASN A 366 13.45 9.98 -19.61
CA ASN A 366 12.98 11.31 -19.30
C ASN A 366 13.68 11.75 -18.00
N PRO A 367 14.26 12.95 -17.93
CA PRO A 367 14.91 13.48 -16.73
C PRO A 367 13.95 13.62 -15.53
N GLU A 368 12.65 13.56 -15.73
CA GLU A 368 11.63 13.58 -14.68
C GLU A 368 11.39 12.21 -14.07
N TRP A 369 11.81 11.12 -14.73
CA TRP A 369 11.79 9.79 -14.17
C TRP A 369 13.00 9.52 -13.29
N THR A 370 12.81 8.79 -12.23
CA THR A 370 13.87 8.23 -11.38
C THR A 370 13.55 6.79 -11.00
N LYS A 371 14.51 6.10 -10.45
CA LYS A 371 14.31 4.72 -9.94
C LYS A 371 13.30 4.62 -8.79
N ASP A 372 12.93 5.74 -8.18
CA ASP A 372 12.09 5.78 -6.98
C ASP A 372 10.61 6.09 -7.28
N GLN A 373 10.22 6.20 -8.56
CA GLN A 373 8.83 6.39 -8.96
C GLN A 373 8.02 5.10 -8.82
N ASN A 374 6.71 5.30 -8.61
CA ASN A 374 5.72 4.24 -8.56
C ASN A 374 4.76 4.34 -9.74
N LEU A 375 4.29 3.18 -10.20
CA LEU A 375 3.25 3.09 -11.21
C LEU A 375 2.19 2.05 -10.81
N VAL A 376 1.00 2.25 -11.36
CA VAL A 376 -0.06 1.24 -11.38
C VAL A 376 -0.60 1.10 -12.79
N ILE A 377 -1.10 -0.09 -13.09
CA ILE A 377 -1.80 -0.35 -14.35
C ILE A 377 -3.26 -0.67 -14.05
N ALA A 378 -4.16 -0.03 -14.77
CA ALA A 378 -5.58 -0.35 -14.75
C ALA A 378 -6.17 -0.10 -16.14
N ASP A 379 -7.06 -0.98 -16.59
CA ASP A 379 -7.71 -0.88 -17.90
C ASP A 379 -6.74 -0.69 -19.09
N GLY A 380 -5.52 -1.24 -18.99
CA GLY A 380 -4.48 -1.07 -20.00
C GLY A 380 -3.84 0.32 -20.03
N LEU A 381 -4.04 1.12 -18.98
CA LEU A 381 -3.41 2.42 -18.77
C LEU A 381 -2.41 2.36 -17.62
N ILE A 382 -1.26 3.00 -17.80
CA ILE A 382 -0.28 3.26 -16.76
C ILE A 382 -0.62 4.61 -16.12
N PHE A 383 -0.65 4.66 -14.78
CA PHE A 383 -0.68 5.89 -14.00
C PHE A 383 0.60 5.96 -13.16
N ALA A 384 1.35 7.03 -13.31
CA ALA A 384 2.63 7.22 -12.60
C ALA A 384 2.85 8.68 -12.20
N LEU A 385 3.55 8.89 -11.08
CA LEU A 385 3.96 10.22 -10.64
C LEU A 385 5.43 10.44 -11.00
N THR A 386 5.73 11.61 -11.59
CA THR A 386 7.11 12.07 -11.80
C THR A 386 7.71 12.64 -10.52
N LYS A 387 9.03 12.82 -10.48
CA LYS A 387 9.70 13.50 -9.36
C LYS A 387 9.29 14.96 -9.18
N ASN A 388 8.77 15.59 -10.24
CA ASN A 388 8.32 16.98 -10.22
C ASN A 388 6.84 17.13 -9.83
N GLY A 389 6.13 16.01 -9.69
CA GLY A 389 4.73 16.00 -9.28
C GLY A 389 3.72 15.90 -10.40
N ASP A 390 4.15 15.61 -11.61
CA ASP A 390 3.18 15.35 -12.64
C ASP A 390 2.60 13.94 -12.50
N LEU A 391 1.30 13.83 -12.55
CA LEU A 391 0.60 12.60 -12.81
C LEU A 391 0.59 12.37 -14.32
N VAL A 392 1.16 11.26 -14.74
CA VAL A 392 1.22 10.83 -16.15
C VAL A 392 0.28 9.67 -16.38
N MET A 393 -0.50 9.73 -17.46
CA MET A 393 -1.24 8.61 -18.02
C MET A 393 -0.59 8.17 -19.33
N ALA A 394 -0.31 6.88 -19.46
CA ALA A 394 0.27 6.30 -20.67
C ALA A 394 -0.39 4.95 -21.02
N GLU A 395 -0.18 4.47 -22.23
CA GLU A 395 -0.62 3.13 -22.64
C GLU A 395 0.27 2.04 -22.02
N ALA A 396 -0.32 1.00 -21.46
CA ALA A 396 0.38 -0.21 -21.06
C ALA A 396 0.62 -1.13 -22.29
N SER A 397 1.50 -0.69 -23.17
CA SER A 397 1.79 -1.35 -24.46
C SER A 397 3.16 -2.03 -24.43
N ARG A 398 3.28 -3.20 -25.07
CA ARG A 398 4.55 -3.91 -25.29
C ARG A 398 5.37 -3.32 -26.44
N GLU A 399 4.77 -2.51 -27.29
CA GLU A 399 5.39 -2.05 -28.52
C GLU A 399 6.23 -0.80 -28.31
N ARG A 400 5.70 0.19 -27.59
CA ARG A 400 6.36 1.47 -27.34
C ARG A 400 5.72 2.24 -26.19
N TYR A 401 6.42 3.20 -25.65
CA TYR A 401 5.86 4.23 -24.78
C TYR A 401 4.96 5.18 -25.55
N ARG A 402 3.77 5.43 -25.03
CA ARG A 402 2.84 6.44 -25.53
C ARG A 402 2.14 7.13 -24.37
N GLU A 403 2.53 8.36 -24.12
CA GLU A 403 1.86 9.22 -23.14
C GLU A 403 0.51 9.70 -23.73
N LEU A 404 -0.53 9.67 -22.91
CA LEU A 404 -1.89 10.05 -23.25
C LEU A 404 -2.34 11.33 -22.57
N GLY A 405 -1.75 11.65 -21.42
CA GLY A 405 -2.09 12.84 -20.64
C GLY A 405 -1.12 13.06 -19.49
N ARG A 406 -1.04 14.32 -19.08
CA ARG A 406 -0.17 14.78 -17.98
C ARG A 406 -0.81 15.94 -17.25
N VAL A 407 -0.70 15.98 -15.93
CA VAL A 407 -1.16 17.11 -15.11
C VAL A 407 -0.27 17.25 -13.87
N LEU A 408 0.07 18.48 -13.50
CA LEU A 408 0.75 18.77 -12.24
C LEU A 408 -0.24 18.59 -11.07
N VAL A 409 0.13 17.77 -10.10
CA VAL A 409 -0.71 17.45 -8.93
C VAL A 409 -0.40 18.43 -7.79
N PRO A 410 -1.40 19.05 -7.14
CA PRO A 410 -1.20 19.98 -6.04
C PRO A 410 -0.99 19.24 -4.70
N ILE A 411 0.08 18.45 -4.60
CA ILE A 411 0.50 17.76 -3.36
C ILE A 411 1.98 18.03 -3.07
N GLU A 412 2.33 17.93 -1.79
CA GLU A 412 3.72 17.97 -1.37
C GLU A 412 4.39 16.66 -1.78
N LEU A 413 5.43 16.80 -2.58
CA LEU A 413 6.20 15.67 -3.07
C LEU A 413 7.43 15.47 -2.19
N GLY A 414 7.27 14.57 -1.24
CA GLY A 414 8.42 13.89 -0.70
C GLY A 414 8.86 12.74 -1.62
N ARG A 415 9.04 11.54 -1.08
CA ARG A 415 9.17 10.34 -1.92
C ARG A 415 7.78 9.97 -2.45
N PRO A 416 7.62 9.81 -3.77
CA PRO A 416 6.31 9.52 -4.35
C PRO A 416 5.76 8.20 -3.81
N GLN A 417 4.52 8.24 -3.38
CA GLN A 417 3.79 7.04 -2.99
C GLN A 417 3.16 6.40 -4.22
N GLN A 418 2.87 5.12 -4.14
CA GLN A 418 2.15 4.44 -5.20
C GLN A 418 0.74 5.02 -5.31
N PRO A 419 0.31 5.46 -6.51
CA PRO A 419 -1.08 5.78 -6.76
C PRO A 419 -1.97 4.58 -6.42
N THR A 420 -3.17 4.83 -5.92
CA THR A 420 -4.18 3.77 -5.74
C THR A 420 -5.46 4.13 -6.46
N LEU A 421 -6.13 3.10 -6.98
CA LEU A 421 -7.31 3.29 -7.81
C LEU A 421 -8.43 2.38 -7.33
N ALA A 422 -9.55 2.99 -7.00
CA ALA A 422 -10.76 2.30 -6.56
C ALA A 422 -12.01 3.04 -7.07
N ASN A 423 -13.03 2.32 -7.49
CA ASN A 423 -14.34 2.84 -7.86
C ASN A 423 -14.29 4.06 -8.80
N GLY A 424 -13.38 4.03 -9.80
CA GLY A 424 -13.17 5.14 -10.74
C GLY A 424 -12.48 6.37 -10.16
N ARG A 425 -11.94 6.27 -8.94
CA ARG A 425 -11.16 7.30 -8.26
C ARG A 425 -9.69 6.93 -8.21
N LEU A 426 -8.84 7.89 -8.52
CA LEU A 426 -7.40 7.78 -8.37
C LEU A 426 -6.97 8.61 -7.16
N TYR A 427 -6.38 7.95 -6.17
CA TYR A 427 -5.88 8.57 -4.96
C TYR A 427 -4.37 8.74 -5.06
N LEU A 428 -3.91 9.95 -4.75
CA LEU A 428 -2.50 10.30 -4.68
C LEU A 428 -2.20 10.78 -3.26
N ARG A 429 -1.27 10.13 -2.60
CA ARG A 429 -0.84 10.47 -1.24
C ARG A 429 0.41 11.35 -1.31
N GLY A 430 0.30 12.58 -0.83
CA GLY A 430 1.41 13.47 -0.50
C GLY A 430 1.94 13.19 0.92
N GLU A 431 2.87 14.00 1.39
CA GLU A 431 3.40 13.85 2.76
C GLU A 431 2.34 14.12 3.83
N GLN A 432 1.47 15.11 3.62
CA GLN A 432 0.43 15.51 4.56
C GLN A 432 -0.97 15.49 3.97
N SER A 433 -1.10 15.41 2.66
CA SER A 433 -2.38 15.51 1.97
C SER A 433 -2.70 14.28 1.13
N VAL A 434 -3.98 14.10 0.86
CA VAL A 434 -4.51 13.17 -0.14
C VAL A 434 -5.24 13.97 -1.20
N VAL A 435 -4.99 13.68 -2.46
CA VAL A 435 -5.75 14.22 -3.60
C VAL A 435 -6.48 13.08 -4.28
N CYS A 436 -7.74 13.32 -4.63
CA CYS A 436 -8.59 12.36 -5.33
C CYS A 436 -9.02 12.92 -6.67
N TYR A 437 -8.81 12.16 -7.73
CA TYR A 437 -9.25 12.46 -9.08
C TYR A 437 -10.32 11.47 -9.54
N ARG A 438 -11.28 11.94 -10.33
CA ARG A 438 -12.18 11.07 -11.06
C ARG A 438 -11.52 10.65 -12.38
N VAL A 439 -11.31 9.35 -12.55
CA VAL A 439 -10.68 8.78 -13.76
C VAL A 439 -11.61 7.84 -14.55
N ALA A 440 -12.86 7.76 -14.15
CA ALA A 440 -13.95 7.12 -14.88
C ALA A 440 -15.06 8.13 -15.19
N PRO A 441 -15.94 7.87 -16.15
CA PRO A 441 -17.06 8.72 -16.53
C PRO A 441 -18.00 9.13 -15.40
#